data_2ca53d6649b876b0a0cb1969f68c300c
#
_entry.id   2ca53d6649b876b0a0cb1969f68c300c
#
_cell.length_a   1.000
_cell.length_b   1.000
_cell.length_c   1.000
_cell.angle_alpha   90.00
_cell.angle_beta   90.00
_cell.angle_gamma   90.00
#
_symmetry.space_group_name_H-M   'P 1'
#
loop_
_entity.id
_entity.type
_entity.pdbx_description
1 polymer ?
#
loop_
_entity_poly.entity_id
_entity_poly.type
_entity_poly.pdbx_seq_one_letter_code
_entity_poly.pdbx_strand_id
1 'polypeptide(L)'
;MFNKNQLASLSQELDLNRIKTREKGNINLSYIEGFDVIDTANLIFGYGNWSYLISSLTQVSQEQNHNQNFVVCYKAVVKLIVKDENHSKSTSRQDVGFGTGTAKTLADSHENAGKEAVTDALKRAMRSFGNQFGNSLYDKTRNHQNQDSSYQQKTNYNQNQSYTNRNQKPPQNNPQQQQPYQNANGSNRNVNHQTRPTPQNNQSFDQYEL
;
A
#
# COMPACT_ATOMS: atom_id res chain seq x y z
N MET A 1 -27.62 -6.87 -16.21
CA MET A 1 -26.77 -6.17 -15.24
C MET A 1 -25.33 -6.26 -15.71
N PHE A 2 -24.57 -7.29 -15.41
CA PHE A 2 -23.23 -7.47 -15.96
C PHE A 2 -23.27 -8.30 -17.25
N ASN A 3 -22.52 -7.88 -18.26
CA ASN A 3 -22.33 -8.66 -19.48
C ASN A 3 -21.30 -9.81 -19.25
N LYS A 4 -21.16 -10.71 -20.25
CA LYS A 4 -20.28 -11.88 -20.13
C LYS A 4 -18.80 -11.50 -19.92
N ASN A 5 -18.33 -10.42 -20.57
CA ASN A 5 -16.95 -9.97 -20.45
C ASN A 5 -16.67 -9.41 -19.05
N GLN A 6 -17.61 -8.62 -18.50
CA GLN A 6 -17.51 -8.12 -17.14
C GLN A 6 -17.47 -9.25 -16.12
N LEU A 7 -18.34 -10.26 -16.26
CA LEU A 7 -18.34 -11.43 -15.37
C LEU A 7 -17.03 -12.23 -15.46
N ALA A 8 -16.52 -12.44 -16.67
CA ALA A 8 -15.22 -13.09 -16.88
C ALA A 8 -14.09 -12.31 -16.20
N SER A 9 -14.04 -10.99 -16.41
CA SER A 9 -13.03 -10.13 -15.75
C SER A 9 -13.14 -10.17 -14.23
N LEU A 10 -14.33 -10.06 -13.66
CA LEU A 10 -14.53 -10.06 -12.20
C LEU A 10 -14.10 -11.39 -11.54
N SER A 11 -14.25 -12.51 -12.24
CA SER A 11 -13.89 -13.85 -11.77
C SER A 11 -12.42 -14.22 -12.03
N GLN A 12 -11.73 -13.49 -12.91
CA GLN A 12 -10.34 -13.73 -13.24
C GLN A 12 -9.44 -13.63 -12.01
N GLU A 13 -8.37 -14.41 -11.98
CA GLU A 13 -7.38 -14.32 -10.90
C GLU A 13 -6.73 -12.94 -10.85
N LEU A 14 -6.40 -12.51 -9.64
CA LEU A 14 -5.71 -11.24 -9.42
C LEU A 14 -4.25 -11.36 -9.86
N ASP A 15 -3.79 -10.43 -10.70
CA ASP A 15 -2.39 -10.33 -11.08
C ASP A 15 -1.52 -10.04 -9.84
N LEU A 16 -0.50 -10.85 -9.63
CA LEU A 16 0.42 -10.74 -8.50
C LEU A 16 1.18 -9.40 -8.47
N ASN A 17 1.42 -8.77 -9.61
CA ASN A 17 2.08 -7.46 -9.70
C ASN A 17 1.24 -6.34 -9.07
N ARG A 18 -0.07 -6.50 -8.96
CA ARG A 18 -0.99 -5.55 -8.32
C ARG A 18 -1.02 -5.70 -6.80
N ILE A 19 -0.47 -6.78 -6.27
CA ILE A 19 -0.46 -7.06 -4.85
C ILE A 19 0.72 -6.35 -4.21
N LYS A 20 0.43 -5.52 -3.22
CA LYS A 20 1.43 -4.87 -2.35
C LYS A 20 1.42 -5.54 -0.99
N THR A 21 2.55 -5.47 -0.30
CA THR A 21 2.69 -5.97 1.07
C THR A 21 3.09 -4.84 2.00
N ARG A 22 2.57 -4.86 3.22
CA ARG A 22 3.01 -3.98 4.30
C ARG A 22 3.16 -4.77 5.60
N GLU A 23 4.14 -4.43 6.38
CA GLU A 23 4.30 -4.96 7.72
C GLU A 23 3.38 -4.22 8.70
N LYS A 24 2.70 -4.96 9.56
CA LYS A 24 1.95 -4.44 10.70
C LYS A 24 2.26 -5.31 11.92
N GLY A 25 3.13 -4.82 12.79
CA GLY A 25 3.72 -5.65 13.84
C GLY A 25 4.55 -6.78 13.22
N ASN A 26 4.29 -8.02 13.61
CA ASN A 26 4.98 -9.21 13.08
C ASN A 26 4.23 -9.90 11.92
N ILE A 27 3.27 -9.22 11.31
CA ILE A 27 2.41 -9.79 10.26
C ILE A 27 2.59 -9.02 8.96
N ASN A 28 2.85 -9.75 7.87
CA ASN A 28 2.83 -9.22 6.52
C ASN A 28 1.40 -9.25 5.97
N LEU A 29 0.86 -8.09 5.64
CA LEU A 29 -0.47 -7.93 5.08
C LEU A 29 -0.38 -7.65 3.58
N SER A 30 -1.03 -8.49 2.79
CA SER A 30 -1.20 -8.26 1.34
C SER A 30 -2.43 -7.40 1.07
N TYR A 31 -2.30 -6.43 0.17
CA TYR A 31 -3.39 -5.52 -0.18
C TYR A 31 -3.27 -5.02 -1.63
N ILE A 32 -4.34 -4.42 -2.14
CA ILE A 32 -4.37 -3.66 -3.39
C ILE A 32 -4.44 -2.17 -3.05
N GLU A 33 -3.75 -1.33 -3.80
CA GLU A 33 -3.78 0.13 -3.61
C GLU A 33 -5.13 0.73 -4.02
N GLY A 34 -5.50 1.87 -3.40
CA GLY A 34 -6.80 2.49 -3.64
C GLY A 34 -6.98 2.96 -5.09
N PHE A 35 -5.92 3.54 -5.70
CA PHE A 35 -5.97 3.98 -7.08
C PHE A 35 -6.18 2.80 -8.06
N ASP A 36 -5.52 1.66 -7.82
CA ASP A 36 -5.65 0.46 -8.63
C ASP A 36 -7.08 -0.13 -8.58
N VAL A 37 -7.73 -0.06 -7.43
CA VAL A 37 -9.16 -0.43 -7.29
C VAL A 37 -10.05 0.49 -8.11
N ILE A 38 -9.78 1.80 -8.13
CA ILE A 38 -10.53 2.78 -8.92
C ILE A 38 -10.32 2.55 -10.41
N ASP A 39 -9.09 2.37 -10.86
CA ASP A 39 -8.76 2.10 -12.27
C ASP A 39 -9.41 0.80 -12.74
N THR A 40 -9.36 -0.25 -11.92
CA THR A 40 -10.03 -1.52 -12.20
C THR A 40 -11.55 -1.35 -12.32
N ALA A 41 -12.16 -0.55 -11.45
CA ALA A 41 -13.60 -0.27 -11.52
C ALA A 41 -13.96 0.49 -12.82
N ASN A 42 -13.15 1.48 -13.20
CA ASN A 42 -13.32 2.20 -14.46
C ASN A 42 -13.18 1.29 -15.67
N LEU A 43 -12.21 0.36 -15.63
CA LEU A 43 -11.99 -0.60 -16.72
C LEU A 43 -13.14 -1.61 -16.84
N ILE A 44 -13.62 -2.19 -15.74
CA ILE A 44 -14.61 -3.26 -15.74
C ILE A 44 -16.04 -2.72 -15.88
N PHE A 45 -16.37 -1.67 -15.14
CA PHE A 45 -17.74 -1.13 -15.11
C PHE A 45 -17.96 -0.01 -16.12
N GLY A 46 -16.91 0.74 -16.49
CA GLY A 46 -16.97 1.97 -17.28
C GLY A 46 -17.13 3.22 -16.41
N TYR A 47 -16.54 4.34 -16.86
CA TYR A 47 -16.43 5.59 -16.11
C TYR A 47 -17.75 6.18 -15.62
N GLY A 48 -18.84 6.00 -16.35
CA GLY A 48 -20.16 6.54 -15.98
C GLY A 48 -21.07 5.57 -15.25
N ASN A 49 -20.63 4.32 -15.09
CA ASN A 49 -21.50 3.24 -14.65
C ASN A 49 -21.34 2.86 -13.18
N TRP A 50 -20.50 3.54 -12.45
CA TRP A 50 -20.36 3.33 -11.03
C TRP A 50 -20.13 4.64 -10.28
N SER A 51 -20.49 4.63 -9.01
CA SER A 51 -20.27 5.74 -8.09
C SER A 51 -20.25 5.24 -6.66
N TYR A 52 -19.73 6.06 -5.75
CA TYR A 52 -19.83 5.77 -4.33
C TYR A 52 -20.28 7.01 -3.54
N LEU A 53 -20.88 6.76 -2.39
CA LEU A 53 -21.33 7.75 -1.44
C LEU A 53 -20.69 7.45 -0.08
N ILE A 54 -20.17 8.47 0.57
CA ILE A 54 -19.77 8.39 1.98
C ILE A 54 -21.03 8.58 2.81
N SER A 55 -21.62 7.46 3.27
CA SER A 55 -22.86 7.48 4.06
C SER A 55 -22.63 8.03 5.48
N SER A 56 -21.45 7.79 6.05
CA SER A 56 -21.00 8.40 7.30
C SER A 56 -19.47 8.40 7.40
N LEU A 57 -18.95 9.39 8.11
CA LEU A 57 -17.56 9.47 8.53
C LEU A 57 -17.57 9.96 9.98
N THR A 58 -17.20 9.08 10.91
CA THR A 58 -17.36 9.33 12.35
C THR A 58 -16.02 9.11 13.04
N GLN A 59 -15.61 10.07 13.86
CA GLN A 59 -14.46 9.91 14.75
C GLN A 59 -14.81 8.88 15.84
N VAL A 60 -13.90 7.90 16.01
CA VAL A 60 -14.07 6.82 17.00
C VAL A 60 -13.25 7.10 18.25
N SER A 61 -12.01 7.56 18.07
CA SER A 61 -11.12 7.89 19.18
C SER A 61 -10.12 8.98 18.81
N GLN A 62 -9.59 9.62 19.83
CA GLN A 62 -8.49 10.58 19.74
C GLN A 62 -7.70 10.51 21.05
N GLU A 63 -6.40 10.36 20.93
CA GLU A 63 -5.48 10.29 22.07
C GLU A 63 -4.10 10.86 21.70
N GLN A 64 -3.23 11.04 22.67
CA GLN A 64 -1.80 11.26 22.44
C GLN A 64 -1.01 10.03 22.88
N ASN A 65 -0.05 9.61 22.04
CA ASN A 65 0.85 8.53 22.38
C ASN A 65 2.04 9.03 23.23
N HIS A 66 2.90 8.11 23.69
CA HIS A 66 4.06 8.43 24.51
C HIS A 66 5.06 9.41 23.84
N ASN A 67 5.06 9.49 22.51
CA ASN A 67 5.89 10.41 21.73
C ASN A 67 5.20 11.76 21.47
N GLN A 68 4.11 12.05 22.18
CA GLN A 68 3.32 13.26 22.04
C GLN A 68 2.68 13.46 20.66
N ASN A 69 2.63 12.41 19.83
CA ASN A 69 1.89 12.45 18.59
C ASN A 69 0.38 12.23 18.86
N PHE A 70 -0.43 12.95 18.11
CA PHE A 70 -1.87 12.71 18.10
C PHE A 70 -2.18 11.43 17.33
N VAL A 71 -3.02 10.59 17.89
CA VAL A 71 -3.53 9.35 17.28
C VAL A 71 -5.03 9.48 17.18
N VAL A 72 -5.56 9.48 15.96
CA VAL A 72 -6.99 9.65 15.70
C VAL A 72 -7.48 8.46 14.90
N CYS A 73 -8.65 7.93 15.24
CA CYS A 73 -9.30 6.86 14.50
C CYS A 73 -10.65 7.33 13.96
N TYR A 74 -10.90 7.06 12.67
CA TYR A 74 -12.17 7.26 12.01
C TYR A 74 -12.78 5.95 11.55
N LYS A 75 -14.12 5.91 11.56
CA LYS A 75 -14.94 4.90 10.90
C LYS A 75 -15.67 5.55 9.73
N ALA A 76 -15.53 5.00 8.53
CA ALA A 76 -16.30 5.39 7.37
C ALA A 76 -17.30 4.29 6.99
N VAL A 77 -18.46 4.69 6.48
CA VAL A 77 -19.42 3.82 5.80
C VAL A 77 -19.52 4.29 4.36
N VAL A 78 -19.17 3.44 3.42
CA VAL A 78 -19.24 3.73 1.98
C VAL A 78 -20.27 2.84 1.31
N LYS A 79 -21.20 3.46 0.58
CA LYS A 79 -22.15 2.79 -0.30
C LYS A 79 -21.68 2.92 -1.73
N LEU A 80 -21.41 1.79 -2.36
CA LEU A 80 -21.06 1.65 -3.76
C LEU A 80 -22.32 1.34 -4.59
N ILE A 81 -22.45 1.94 -5.76
CA ILE A 81 -23.54 1.73 -6.71
C ILE A 81 -22.91 1.43 -8.07
N VAL A 82 -23.29 0.33 -8.69
CA VAL A 82 -22.89 -0.04 -10.06
C VAL A 82 -24.15 -0.20 -10.89
N LYS A 83 -24.14 0.41 -12.07
CA LYS A 83 -25.23 0.37 -13.06
C LYS A 83 -24.81 -0.44 -14.26
N ASP A 84 -25.78 -0.95 -15.00
CA ASP A 84 -25.54 -1.49 -16.35
C ASP A 84 -25.34 -0.35 -17.36
N GLU A 85 -24.90 -0.72 -18.57
CA GLU A 85 -24.58 0.23 -19.66
C GLU A 85 -25.75 1.17 -20.01
N ASN A 86 -26.99 0.69 -19.88
CA ASN A 86 -28.19 1.45 -20.17
C ASN A 86 -28.77 2.16 -18.94
N HIS A 87 -28.12 2.06 -17.78
CA HIS A 87 -28.57 2.57 -16.49
C HIS A 87 -29.99 2.10 -16.07
N SER A 88 -30.45 0.99 -16.65
CA SER A 88 -31.78 0.43 -16.38
C SER A 88 -31.81 -0.44 -15.12
N LYS A 89 -30.67 -1.02 -14.76
CA LYS A 89 -30.50 -1.86 -13.56
C LYS A 89 -29.28 -1.41 -12.77
N SER A 90 -29.40 -1.49 -11.44
CA SER A 90 -28.28 -1.20 -10.56
C SER A 90 -28.15 -2.25 -9.46
N THR A 91 -26.94 -2.39 -8.96
CA THR A 91 -26.65 -3.12 -7.73
C THR A 91 -25.87 -2.24 -6.80
N SER A 92 -26.04 -2.42 -5.50
CA SER A 92 -25.26 -1.68 -4.52
C SER A 92 -24.60 -2.61 -3.50
N ARG A 93 -23.49 -2.15 -2.95
CA ARG A 93 -22.77 -2.76 -1.83
C ARG A 93 -22.44 -1.67 -0.83
N GLN A 94 -22.42 -2.04 0.43
CA GLN A 94 -22.03 -1.11 1.49
C GLN A 94 -21.11 -1.83 2.44
N ASP A 95 -20.05 -1.16 2.87
CA ASP A 95 -19.12 -1.71 3.83
C ASP A 95 -18.55 -0.61 4.74
N VAL A 96 -17.92 -1.04 5.81
CA VAL A 96 -17.32 -0.20 6.84
C VAL A 96 -15.81 -0.29 6.72
N GLY A 97 -15.13 0.85 6.80
CA GLY A 97 -13.68 0.94 6.88
C GLY A 97 -13.24 1.73 8.11
N PHE A 98 -12.03 1.45 8.56
CA PHE A 98 -11.38 2.17 9.63
C PHE A 98 -10.06 2.74 9.13
N GLY A 99 -9.71 3.93 9.64
CA GLY A 99 -8.44 4.58 9.37
C GLY A 99 -7.88 5.17 10.66
N THR A 100 -6.57 5.01 10.85
CA THR A 100 -5.86 5.57 12.01
C THR A 100 -4.75 6.48 11.52
N GLY A 101 -4.87 7.77 11.81
CA GLY A 101 -3.84 8.77 11.56
C GLY A 101 -2.99 9.00 12.80
N THR A 102 -1.67 9.02 12.62
CA THR A 102 -0.73 9.40 13.67
C THR A 102 0.19 10.49 13.14
N ALA A 103 0.19 11.66 13.77
CA ALA A 103 1.01 12.80 13.37
C ALA A 103 1.32 13.72 14.56
N LYS A 104 2.26 14.66 14.35
CA LYS A 104 2.62 15.68 15.34
C LYS A 104 1.51 16.73 15.52
N THR A 105 0.77 17.02 14.45
CA THR A 105 -0.37 17.94 14.52
C THR A 105 -1.67 17.15 14.54
N LEU A 106 -2.67 17.70 15.25
CA LEU A 106 -4.00 17.10 15.30
C LEU A 106 -4.67 17.12 13.93
N ALA A 107 -4.47 18.19 13.16
CA ALA A 107 -5.05 18.34 11.82
C ALA A 107 -4.57 17.23 10.87
N ASP A 108 -3.25 16.97 10.80
CA ASP A 108 -2.68 15.91 9.97
C ASP A 108 -3.19 14.52 10.41
N SER A 109 -3.37 14.32 11.72
CA SER A 109 -3.88 13.05 12.24
C SER A 109 -5.32 12.80 11.79
N HIS A 110 -6.17 13.85 11.84
CA HIS A 110 -7.55 13.78 11.34
C HIS A 110 -7.59 13.54 9.82
N GLU A 111 -6.77 14.28 9.06
CA GLU A 111 -6.70 14.15 7.60
C GLU A 111 -6.31 12.72 7.20
N ASN A 112 -5.24 12.19 7.77
CA ASN A 112 -4.74 10.85 7.48
C ASN A 112 -5.77 9.78 7.86
N ALA A 113 -6.35 9.86 9.06
CA ALA A 113 -7.35 8.92 9.55
C ALA A 113 -8.62 8.90 8.68
N GLY A 114 -9.12 10.09 8.31
CA GLY A 114 -10.32 10.20 7.48
C GLY A 114 -10.11 9.64 6.07
N LYS A 115 -8.99 9.98 5.43
CA LYS A 115 -8.63 9.46 4.09
C LYS A 115 -8.45 7.94 4.11
N GLU A 116 -7.78 7.39 5.12
CA GLU A 116 -7.59 5.94 5.25
C GLU A 116 -8.93 5.24 5.47
N ALA A 117 -9.81 5.75 6.35
CA ALA A 117 -11.10 5.16 6.64
C ALA A 117 -12.00 5.05 5.40
N VAL A 118 -12.08 6.12 4.60
CA VAL A 118 -12.86 6.14 3.36
C VAL A 118 -12.29 5.19 2.32
N THR A 119 -10.97 5.18 2.15
CA THR A 119 -10.29 4.29 1.20
C THR A 119 -10.46 2.83 1.59
N ASP A 120 -10.36 2.49 2.88
CA ASP A 120 -10.58 1.12 3.37
C ASP A 120 -12.03 0.68 3.14
N ALA A 121 -13.01 1.52 3.47
CA ALA A 121 -14.43 1.22 3.25
C ALA A 121 -14.75 0.99 1.77
N LEU A 122 -14.22 1.84 0.86
CA LEU A 122 -14.40 1.69 -0.58
C LEU A 122 -13.81 0.37 -1.08
N LYS A 123 -12.58 0.05 -0.73
CA LYS A 123 -11.93 -1.21 -1.11
C LYS A 123 -12.70 -2.43 -0.61
N ARG A 124 -13.21 -2.39 0.61
CA ARG A 124 -14.03 -3.47 1.18
C ARG A 124 -15.35 -3.64 0.44
N ALA A 125 -16.05 -2.55 0.10
CA ALA A 125 -17.27 -2.61 -0.70
C ALA A 125 -17.00 -3.18 -2.10
N MET A 126 -15.91 -2.76 -2.76
CA MET A 126 -15.49 -3.25 -4.08
C MET A 126 -15.13 -4.74 -4.07
N ARG A 127 -14.48 -5.23 -3.03
CA ARG A 127 -14.07 -6.64 -2.89
C ARG A 127 -15.21 -7.62 -3.08
N SER A 128 -16.43 -7.25 -2.70
CA SER A 128 -17.64 -8.09 -2.89
C SER A 128 -18.01 -8.35 -4.34
N PHE A 129 -17.37 -7.67 -5.32
CA PHE A 129 -17.57 -7.90 -6.74
C PHE A 129 -16.63 -8.97 -7.34
N GLY A 130 -15.57 -9.38 -6.65
CA GLY A 130 -14.74 -10.49 -7.10
C GLY A 130 -13.24 -10.34 -6.91
N ASN A 131 -12.50 -11.25 -7.53
CA ASN A 131 -11.06 -11.39 -7.33
C ASN A 131 -10.26 -10.17 -7.79
N GLN A 132 -10.70 -9.49 -8.84
CA GLN A 132 -10.04 -8.29 -9.35
C GLN A 132 -10.02 -7.14 -8.33
N PHE A 133 -10.85 -7.18 -7.31
CA PHE A 133 -10.89 -6.24 -6.20
C PHE A 133 -10.29 -6.83 -4.90
N GLY A 134 -9.50 -7.90 -5.01
CA GLY A 134 -8.74 -8.46 -3.90
C GLY A 134 -9.54 -9.41 -3.00
N ASN A 135 -10.68 -9.94 -3.45
CA ASN A 135 -11.42 -10.93 -2.65
C ASN A 135 -10.58 -12.19 -2.39
N SER A 136 -9.80 -12.64 -3.36
CA SER A 136 -8.92 -13.81 -3.24
C SER A 136 -7.77 -13.64 -2.24
N LEU A 137 -7.39 -12.43 -1.85
CA LEU A 137 -6.35 -12.17 -0.84
C LEU A 137 -6.73 -12.65 0.56
N TYR A 138 -8.02 -12.90 0.81
CA TYR A 138 -8.53 -13.36 2.10
C TYR A 138 -8.78 -14.87 2.12
N ASP A 139 -8.52 -15.55 1.01
CA ASP A 139 -8.59 -17.02 0.93
C ASP A 139 -7.31 -17.62 1.53
N LYS A 140 -7.41 -18.08 2.76
CA LYS A 140 -6.29 -18.71 3.49
C LYS A 140 -5.78 -20.01 2.85
N THR A 141 -6.62 -20.69 2.09
CA THR A 141 -6.24 -21.95 1.42
C THR A 141 -5.25 -21.72 0.28
N ARG A 142 -5.35 -20.59 -0.42
CA ARG A 142 -4.41 -20.20 -1.49
C ARG A 142 -3.03 -19.81 -0.96
N ASN A 143 -2.93 -19.25 0.25
CA ASN A 143 -1.67 -18.84 0.83
C ASN A 143 -0.75 -20.03 1.18
N HIS A 144 -1.30 -21.20 1.45
CA HIS A 144 -0.52 -22.42 1.69
C HIS A 144 0.09 -22.98 0.41
N GLN A 145 -0.61 -22.91 -0.72
CA GLN A 145 -0.10 -23.40 -2.01
C GLN A 145 1.08 -22.56 -2.53
N ASN A 146 1.07 -21.26 -2.29
CA ASN A 146 2.18 -20.37 -2.69
C ASN A 146 3.43 -20.51 -1.79
N GLN A 147 3.28 -20.95 -0.54
CA GLN A 147 4.42 -21.26 0.31
C GLN A 147 5.10 -22.56 -0.08
N ASP A 148 4.34 -23.61 -0.42
CA ASP A 148 4.90 -24.89 -0.84
C ASP A 148 5.64 -24.79 -2.17
N SER A 149 5.14 -23.99 -3.13
CA SER A 149 5.84 -23.77 -4.41
C SER A 149 7.14 -22.98 -4.24
N SER A 150 7.23 -22.05 -3.27
CA SER A 150 8.46 -21.31 -2.98
C SER A 150 9.52 -22.17 -2.28
N TYR A 151 9.13 -23.15 -1.48
CA TYR A 151 10.04 -24.12 -0.89
C TYR A 151 10.56 -25.12 -1.91
N GLN A 152 9.75 -25.56 -2.86
CA GLN A 152 10.20 -26.46 -3.93
C GLN A 152 11.18 -25.79 -4.90
N GLN A 153 11.03 -24.52 -5.22
CA GLN A 153 12.00 -23.77 -6.03
C GLN A 153 13.33 -23.56 -5.29
N LYS A 154 13.32 -23.31 -3.99
CA LYS A 154 14.57 -23.18 -3.21
C LYS A 154 15.31 -24.50 -3.05
N THR A 155 14.61 -25.62 -2.90
CA THR A 155 15.24 -26.94 -2.79
C THR A 155 15.84 -27.38 -4.12
N ASN A 156 15.22 -27.10 -5.26
CA ASN A 156 15.77 -27.41 -6.58
C ASN A 156 17.00 -26.56 -6.93
N TYR A 157 17.06 -25.30 -6.46
CA TYR A 157 18.23 -24.45 -6.67
C TYR A 157 19.44 -24.94 -5.87
N ASN A 158 19.23 -25.43 -4.64
CA ASN A 158 20.31 -25.96 -3.80
C ASN A 158 20.80 -27.34 -4.26
N GLN A 159 19.95 -28.17 -4.88
CA GLN A 159 20.38 -29.46 -5.42
C GLN A 159 21.26 -29.28 -6.68
N ASN A 160 20.99 -28.30 -7.54
CA ASN A 160 21.81 -28.03 -8.72
C ASN A 160 23.19 -27.44 -8.39
N GLN A 161 23.36 -26.76 -7.25
CA GLN A 161 24.68 -26.28 -6.82
C GLN A 161 25.57 -27.37 -6.20
N SER A 162 25.01 -28.46 -5.72
CA SER A 162 25.80 -29.52 -5.09
C SER A 162 26.48 -30.46 -6.11
N TYR A 163 26.08 -30.45 -7.40
CA TYR A 163 26.66 -31.32 -8.44
C TYR A 163 27.80 -30.70 -9.25
N THR A 164 28.06 -29.38 -9.12
CA THR A 164 29.11 -28.70 -9.90
C THR A 164 30.46 -28.56 -9.19
N ASN A 165 30.57 -28.97 -7.91
CA ASN A 165 31.78 -28.74 -7.11
C ASN A 165 32.64 -30.00 -6.84
N ARG A 166 32.56 -31.04 -7.68
CA ARG A 166 33.29 -32.30 -7.42
C ARG A 166 34.54 -32.57 -8.30
N ASN A 167 35.02 -31.60 -9.07
CA ASN A 167 36.26 -31.78 -9.86
C ASN A 167 37.12 -30.51 -9.93
N GLN A 168 37.64 -30.04 -8.80
CA GLN A 168 38.83 -29.18 -8.80
C GLN A 168 39.71 -29.52 -7.60
N LYS A 169 40.94 -29.99 -7.89
CA LYS A 169 42.04 -30.20 -6.94
C LYS A 169 42.43 -28.88 -6.28
N PRO A 170 42.84 -28.85 -5.01
CA PRO A 170 43.30 -27.64 -4.34
C PRO A 170 44.68 -27.21 -4.84
N PRO A 171 44.94 -25.93 -5.07
CA PRO A 171 46.27 -25.42 -5.28
C PRO A 171 46.99 -25.24 -3.93
N GLN A 172 48.29 -25.60 -3.96
CA GLN A 172 49.22 -25.57 -2.86
C GLN A 172 49.53 -24.14 -2.41
N ASN A 173 49.70 -24.01 -1.10
CA ASN A 173 50.21 -22.83 -0.41
C ASN A 173 51.62 -22.43 -0.84
N ASN A 174 51.85 -21.15 -1.01
CA ASN A 174 53.16 -20.55 -0.81
C ASN A 174 53.01 -19.20 -0.06
N PRO A 175 53.75 -18.98 1.06
CA PRO A 175 53.60 -17.79 1.87
C PRO A 175 54.67 -16.76 1.48
N GLN A 176 54.29 -15.52 1.22
CA GLN A 176 55.27 -14.41 1.34
C GLN A 176 54.58 -13.07 1.64
N GLN A 177 54.94 -12.58 2.80
CA GLN A 177 55.36 -11.22 3.16
C GLN A 177 54.27 -10.16 3.40
N GLN A 178 54.22 -9.86 4.67
CA GLN A 178 53.70 -8.65 5.33
C GLN A 178 54.49 -7.41 4.87
N GLN A 179 53.82 -6.26 4.69
CA GLN A 179 54.30 -4.98 5.27
C GLN A 179 53.14 -3.98 5.41
N PRO A 180 53.21 -3.12 6.43
CA PRO A 180 52.10 -2.26 6.85
C PRO A 180 52.22 -0.85 6.27
N TYR A 181 51.11 -0.20 5.98
CA TYR A 181 51.09 1.23 5.71
C TYR A 181 50.38 2.00 6.82
N GLN A 182 51.12 2.97 7.30
CA GLN A 182 50.86 3.89 8.37
C GLN A 182 49.86 4.97 8.01
N ASN A 183 49.21 5.46 9.07
CA ASN A 183 48.44 6.67 9.18
C ASN A 183 49.09 7.91 8.53
N ALA A 184 48.27 8.75 7.92
CA ALA A 184 48.55 10.18 7.83
C ALA A 184 47.27 11.00 8.02
N ASN A 185 47.38 11.84 9.02
CA ASN A 185 46.52 12.94 9.48
C ASN A 185 46.20 13.96 8.38
N GLY A 186 45.05 14.63 8.58
CA GLY A 186 45.03 16.11 8.47
C GLY A 186 44.08 16.69 7.43
N SER A 187 43.00 17.28 7.81
CA SER A 187 42.82 18.72 7.74
C SER A 187 41.35 19.14 7.86
N ASN A 188 41.11 19.95 8.85
CA ASN A 188 40.02 20.89 9.04
C ASN A 188 39.77 21.74 7.79
N ARG A 189 38.49 21.89 7.41
CA ARG A 189 38.02 23.13 6.80
C ARG A 189 36.62 23.48 7.31
N ASN A 190 36.58 24.48 8.15
CA ASN A 190 35.47 25.37 8.43
C ASN A 190 34.96 25.99 7.12
N VAL A 191 33.65 25.96 6.91
CA VAL A 191 32.98 26.89 5.99
C VAL A 191 31.72 27.43 6.63
N ASN A 192 31.68 28.74 6.68
CA ASN A 192 30.75 29.69 7.25
C ASN A 192 29.27 29.48 6.95
N HIS A 193 28.44 29.73 7.96
CA HIS A 193 27.07 30.19 7.91
C HIS A 193 26.90 31.43 7.02
N GLN A 194 26.00 31.34 6.06
CA GLN A 194 25.33 32.53 5.51
C GLN A 194 23.81 32.32 5.63
N THR A 195 23.24 33.15 6.47
CA THR A 195 21.82 33.38 6.68
C THR A 195 21.20 34.05 5.43
N ARG A 196 20.13 33.50 4.90
CA ARG A 196 19.29 34.10 3.86
C ARG A 196 18.02 34.66 4.50
N PRO A 197 17.58 35.88 4.16
CA PRO A 197 16.41 36.49 4.76
C PRO A 197 15.09 35.99 4.14
N THR A 198 14.08 35.91 4.99
CA THR A 198 12.68 35.59 4.71
C THR A 198 12.01 36.76 3.95
N PRO A 199 11.20 36.52 2.91
CA PRO A 199 10.29 37.55 2.41
C PRO A 199 8.97 37.50 3.20
N GLN A 200 8.64 38.65 3.81
CA GLN A 200 7.29 38.96 4.25
C GLN A 200 6.40 39.19 3.03
N ASN A 201 5.27 38.52 2.95
CA ASN A 201 4.22 38.87 2.00
C ASN A 201 2.91 39.11 2.76
N ASN A 202 2.61 40.39 2.95
CA ASN A 202 1.30 40.90 3.34
C ASN A 202 0.42 40.83 2.11
N GLN A 203 -0.65 40.04 2.12
CA GLN A 203 -1.81 40.31 1.26
C GLN A 203 -3.10 40.13 2.07
N SER A 204 -3.77 41.24 2.25
CA SER A 204 -5.14 41.37 2.71
C SER A 204 -6.10 40.66 1.76
N PHE A 205 -6.97 39.82 2.29
CA PHE A 205 -8.12 39.29 1.55
C PHE A 205 -9.35 40.14 1.86
N ASP A 206 -9.84 40.78 0.80
CA ASP A 206 -11.12 41.46 0.77
C ASP A 206 -12.27 40.43 0.84
N GLN A 207 -13.29 40.84 1.61
CA GLN A 207 -14.58 40.19 1.71
C GLN A 207 -15.30 40.22 0.35
N TYR A 208 -15.85 39.09 -0.07
CA TYR A 208 -17.00 39.03 -0.96
C TYR A 208 -18.14 38.30 -0.27
N GLU A 209 -19.13 39.09 0.17
CA GLU A 209 -20.50 38.67 0.33
C GLU A 209 -21.12 38.43 -1.05
N LEU A 210 -21.75 37.27 -1.24
CA LEU A 210 -23.08 37.07 -1.84
C LEU A 210 -23.44 35.60 -1.75
#